data_4afccc55ef95e4838b31e8c5d0e31ac5
#
_entry.id   4afccc55ef95e4838b31e8c5d0e31ac5
#
_cell.length_a   1.000
_cell.length_b   1.000
_cell.length_c   1.000
_cell.angle_alpha   90.00
_cell.angle_beta   90.00
_cell.angle_gamma   90.00
#
_symmetry.space_group_name_H-M   'P 1'
#
loop_
_entity.id
_entity.type
_entity.pdbx_description
1 polymer ?
#
loop_
_entity_poly.entity_id
_entity_poly.type
_entity_poly.pdbx_seq_one_letter_code
_entity_poly.pdbx_strand_id
1 'polypeptide(L)'
;LAANHRSLVATPDYLKKNGIPKHPEDLMQHQLITYPPGNALNDWHFLIDETERLIKAKGSISINNGDAILSAVLAGGGLTMTSSYMVGEHIKNKRLVSVLDNFVKEDIPIFAVYPSSRHLSPKVRAFVDFLIETYGTKPYWLVSS
;
A
#
# COMPACT_ATOMS: atom_id res chain seq x y z
N LEU A 1 1.82 -14.36 8.10
CA LEU A 1 1.49 -15.17 6.93
C LEU A 1 2.32 -14.78 5.73
N ALA A 2 2.37 -13.49 5.39
CA ALA A 2 3.06 -13.01 4.20
C ALA A 2 3.58 -11.60 4.39
N ALA A 3 4.68 -11.28 3.68
CA ALA A 3 5.20 -9.93 3.61
C ALA A 3 4.24 -9.04 2.79
N ASN A 4 4.07 -7.81 3.23
CA ASN A 4 3.31 -6.79 2.55
C ASN A 4 3.89 -5.43 2.95
N HIS A 5 4.03 -4.54 1.98
CA HIS A 5 4.53 -3.19 2.16
C HIS A 5 3.47 -2.18 1.75
N ARG A 6 3.62 -0.96 2.17
CA ARG A 6 2.87 0.14 1.55
C ARG A 6 3.63 0.68 0.34
N SER A 7 2.89 1.12 -0.65
CA SER A 7 3.43 1.76 -1.86
C SER A 7 2.60 2.99 -2.20
N LEU A 8 3.28 4.08 -2.50
CA LEU A 8 2.65 5.29 -3.03
C LEU A 8 2.63 5.19 -4.54
N VAL A 9 1.44 5.18 -5.14
CA VAL A 9 1.28 4.84 -6.55
C VAL A 9 0.42 5.86 -7.30
N ALA A 10 0.71 5.98 -8.60
CA ALA A 10 -0.08 6.71 -9.58
C ALA A 10 0.05 6.07 -10.97
N THR A 11 -0.78 6.47 -11.91
CA THR A 11 -0.59 6.08 -13.32
C THR A 11 0.54 6.85 -13.96
N PRO A 12 1.25 6.25 -14.96
CA PRO A 12 2.27 6.95 -15.74
C PRO A 12 1.75 8.26 -16.37
N ASP A 13 0.52 8.26 -16.87
CA ASP A 13 -0.09 9.43 -17.50
C ASP A 13 -0.35 10.56 -16.49
N TYR A 14 -0.80 10.23 -15.28
CA TYR A 14 -0.92 11.22 -14.22
C TYR A 14 0.43 11.87 -13.91
N LEU A 15 1.47 11.05 -13.73
CA LEU A 15 2.82 11.54 -13.41
C LEU A 15 3.43 12.35 -14.55
N LYS A 16 3.18 11.97 -15.80
CA LYS A 16 3.62 12.75 -16.98
C LYS A 16 2.99 14.14 -17.01
N LYS A 17 1.72 14.25 -16.63
CA LYS A 17 0.96 15.51 -16.67
C LYS A 17 1.26 16.40 -15.46
N ASN A 18 1.43 15.82 -14.28
CA ASN A 18 1.49 16.58 -13.02
C ASN A 18 2.89 16.58 -12.37
N GLY A 19 3.86 15.89 -12.97
CA GLY A 19 5.20 15.72 -12.41
C GLY A 19 5.31 14.50 -11.51
N ILE A 20 6.54 14.06 -11.29
CA ILE A 20 6.87 12.95 -10.39
C ILE A 20 7.34 13.58 -9.07
N PRO A 21 6.68 13.31 -7.92
CA PRO A 21 7.15 13.82 -6.65
C PRO A 21 8.54 13.24 -6.33
N LYS A 22 9.46 14.08 -5.91
CA LYS A 22 10.84 13.72 -5.55
C LYS A 22 11.05 13.69 -4.05
N HIS A 23 10.20 14.38 -3.30
CA HIS A 23 10.22 14.46 -1.85
C HIS A 23 8.80 14.33 -1.28
N PRO A 24 8.60 13.78 -0.08
CA PRO A 24 7.28 13.68 0.52
C PRO A 24 6.50 14.99 0.63
N GLU A 25 7.17 16.11 0.77
CA GLU A 25 6.55 17.45 0.81
C GLU A 25 5.89 17.85 -0.53
N ASP A 26 6.36 17.30 -1.66
CA ASP A 26 5.80 17.57 -2.98
C ASP A 26 4.34 17.05 -3.09
N LEU A 27 3.95 16.11 -2.22
CA LEU A 27 2.59 15.57 -2.17
C LEU A 27 1.52 16.64 -1.92
N MET A 28 1.88 17.77 -1.32
CA MET A 28 0.97 18.90 -1.12
C MET A 28 0.52 19.54 -2.45
N GLN A 29 1.29 19.32 -3.53
CA GLN A 29 1.01 19.86 -4.87
C GLN A 29 0.29 18.84 -5.75
N HIS A 30 0.06 17.62 -5.25
CA HIS A 30 -0.57 16.54 -5.99
C HIS A 30 -2.00 16.28 -5.53
N GLN A 31 -2.77 15.70 -6.46
CA GLN A 31 -4.09 15.17 -6.16
C GLN A 31 -3.93 13.87 -5.38
N LEU A 32 -4.43 13.83 -4.15
CA LEU A 32 -4.41 12.63 -3.32
C LEU A 32 -5.80 12.02 -3.26
N ILE A 33 -5.85 10.69 -3.34
CA ILE A 33 -7.05 9.90 -3.11
C ILE A 33 -6.86 9.18 -1.79
N THR A 34 -7.75 9.44 -0.83
CA THR A 34 -7.59 9.02 0.56
C THR A 34 -8.84 8.34 1.09
N TYR A 35 -8.73 7.71 2.24
CA TYR A 35 -9.89 7.30 3.02
C TYR A 35 -10.57 8.52 3.67
N PRO A 36 -11.80 8.36 4.22
CA PRO A 36 -12.45 9.44 4.97
C PRO A 36 -11.59 9.98 6.11
N PRO A 37 -11.76 11.26 6.47
CA PRO A 37 -11.01 11.87 7.58
C PRO A 37 -11.13 11.06 8.87
N GLY A 38 -10.02 10.94 9.60
CA GLY A 38 -9.93 10.15 10.83
C GLY A 38 -9.60 8.67 10.61
N ASN A 39 -9.50 8.20 9.37
CA ASN A 39 -9.03 6.85 9.08
C ASN A 39 -7.50 6.78 9.22
N ALA A 40 -7.00 5.81 10.01
CA ALA A 40 -5.58 5.62 10.24
C ALA A 40 -4.78 5.30 8.95
N LEU A 41 -5.43 4.80 7.91
CA LEU A 41 -4.79 4.56 6.62
C LEU A 41 -4.36 5.85 5.89
N ASN A 42 -4.83 7.03 6.35
CA ASN A 42 -4.37 8.33 5.89
C ASN A 42 -3.11 8.82 6.60
N ASP A 43 -2.65 8.11 7.62
CA ASP A 43 -1.40 8.36 8.29
C ASP A 43 -0.28 7.72 7.47
N TRP A 44 0.43 8.53 6.70
CA TRP A 44 1.49 8.09 5.81
C TRP A 44 2.85 8.34 6.46
N HIS A 45 3.59 7.26 6.69
CA HIS A 45 4.89 7.29 7.33
C HIS A 45 6.01 7.31 6.30
N PHE A 46 6.89 8.28 6.41
CA PHE A 46 8.06 8.43 5.56
C PHE A 46 9.33 8.47 6.41
N LEU A 47 10.39 7.90 5.91
CA LEU A 47 11.73 8.03 6.49
C LEU A 47 12.49 9.11 5.71
N ILE A 48 12.78 10.23 6.37
CA ILE A 48 13.49 11.36 5.79
C ILE A 48 14.71 11.65 6.68
N ASP A 49 15.92 11.56 6.11
CA ASP A 49 17.18 11.74 6.85
C ASP A 49 17.22 10.92 8.15
N GLU A 50 16.92 9.62 8.02
CA GLU A 50 16.84 8.65 9.13
C GLU A 50 15.79 8.99 10.21
N THR A 51 14.97 9.98 9.99
CA THR A 51 13.90 10.39 10.90
C THR A 51 12.54 10.04 10.32
N GLU A 52 11.73 9.36 11.13
CA GLU A 52 10.34 9.05 10.75
C GLU A 52 9.50 10.33 10.78
N ARG A 53 8.79 10.56 9.71
CA ARG A 53 7.87 11.69 9.53
C ARG A 53 6.49 11.17 9.18
N LEU A 54 5.51 11.59 9.98
CA LEU A 54 4.10 11.31 9.72
C LEU A 54 3.48 12.45 8.91
N ILE A 55 2.96 12.13 7.74
CA ILE A 55 2.15 13.04 6.93
C ILE A 55 0.70 12.55 6.97
N LYS A 56 -0.19 13.34 7.54
CA LYS A 56 -1.62 13.08 7.49
C LYS A 56 -2.13 13.48 6.12
N ALA A 57 -2.32 12.49 5.24
CA ALA A 57 -2.78 12.72 3.89
C ALA A 57 -4.20 13.31 3.88
N LYS A 58 -4.35 14.41 3.15
CA LYS A 58 -5.65 15.04 2.89
C LYS A 58 -5.85 15.08 1.39
N GLY A 59 -6.77 14.26 0.91
CA GLY A 59 -7.13 14.21 -0.51
C GLY A 59 -8.37 15.07 -0.80
N SER A 60 -8.48 15.51 -2.03
CA SER A 60 -9.71 16.11 -2.55
C SER A 60 -10.76 15.04 -2.89
N ILE A 61 -10.33 13.78 -3.08
CA ILE A 61 -11.19 12.62 -3.28
C ILE A 61 -11.06 11.72 -2.05
N SER A 62 -12.20 11.44 -1.42
CA SER A 62 -12.27 10.60 -0.23
C SER A 62 -13.22 9.43 -0.47
N ILE A 63 -12.70 8.20 -0.33
CA ILE A 63 -13.40 6.95 -0.65
C ILE A 63 -13.18 5.95 0.49
N ASN A 64 -14.25 5.31 0.96
CA ASN A 64 -14.20 4.36 2.08
C ASN A 64 -13.98 2.89 1.66
N ASN A 65 -13.54 2.65 0.44
CA ASN A 65 -13.33 1.32 -0.11
C ASN A 65 -12.01 1.26 -0.90
N GLY A 66 -11.14 0.29 -0.57
CA GLY A 66 -9.82 0.16 -1.19
C GLY A 66 -9.86 -0.13 -2.69
N ASP A 67 -10.79 -0.98 -3.15
CA ASP A 67 -10.92 -1.30 -4.58
C ASP A 67 -11.43 -0.10 -5.39
N ALA A 68 -12.30 0.70 -4.80
CA ALA A 68 -12.77 1.93 -5.42
C ALA A 68 -11.67 3.00 -5.46
N ILE A 69 -10.81 3.09 -4.42
CA ILE A 69 -9.60 3.93 -4.44
C ILE A 69 -8.68 3.47 -5.58
N LEU A 70 -8.40 2.18 -5.68
CA LEU A 70 -7.57 1.63 -6.74
C LEU A 70 -8.14 1.94 -8.12
N SER A 71 -9.44 1.78 -8.31
CA SER A 71 -10.12 2.12 -9.56
C SER A 71 -9.98 3.60 -9.91
N ALA A 72 -10.12 4.50 -8.95
CA ALA A 72 -9.96 5.93 -9.14
C ALA A 72 -8.50 6.30 -9.52
N VAL A 73 -7.51 5.66 -8.88
CA VAL A 73 -6.10 5.84 -9.23
C VAL A 73 -5.83 5.34 -10.65
N LEU A 74 -6.30 4.15 -11.01
CA LEU A 74 -6.14 3.58 -12.35
C LEU A 74 -6.80 4.43 -13.44
N ALA A 75 -7.82 5.19 -13.10
CA ALA A 75 -8.44 6.18 -13.97
C ALA A 75 -7.64 7.51 -14.06
N GLY A 76 -6.48 7.60 -13.41
CA GLY A 76 -5.64 8.79 -13.43
C GLY A 76 -6.07 9.90 -12.44
N GLY A 77 -6.87 9.56 -11.44
CA GLY A 77 -7.42 10.53 -10.48
C GLY A 77 -6.41 11.12 -9.49
N GLY A 78 -5.21 10.55 -9.37
CA GLY A 78 -4.19 11.05 -8.43
C GLY A 78 -3.29 9.96 -7.88
N LEU A 79 -2.65 10.28 -6.74
CA LEU A 79 -1.82 9.34 -5.98
C LEU A 79 -2.59 8.76 -4.79
N THR A 80 -2.24 7.56 -4.41
CA THR A 80 -2.65 6.96 -3.12
C THR A 80 -1.55 6.12 -2.51
N MET A 81 -1.54 6.03 -1.19
CA MET A 81 -0.72 5.08 -0.43
C MET A 81 -1.56 3.84 -0.14
N THR A 82 -1.12 2.69 -0.61
CA THR A 82 -1.88 1.45 -0.47
C THR A 82 -0.97 0.23 -0.29
N SER A 83 -1.55 -0.92 -0.04
CA SER A 83 -0.81 -2.17 0.18
C SER A 83 -0.31 -2.79 -1.12
N SER A 84 0.89 -3.35 -1.09
CA SER A 84 1.52 -4.00 -2.26
C SER A 84 0.68 -5.15 -2.82
N TYR A 85 -0.08 -5.89 -1.99
CA TYR A 85 -0.95 -6.95 -2.48
C TYR A 85 -2.08 -6.46 -3.39
N MET A 86 -2.47 -5.17 -3.29
CA MET A 86 -3.47 -4.55 -4.17
C MET A 86 -2.87 -4.06 -5.50
N VAL A 87 -1.63 -3.59 -5.46
CA VAL A 87 -1.05 -2.87 -6.61
C VAL A 87 0.12 -3.57 -7.29
N GLY A 88 0.67 -4.63 -6.69
CA GLY A 88 1.85 -5.31 -7.20
C GLY A 88 1.71 -5.77 -8.66
N GLU A 89 0.60 -6.40 -9.03
CA GLU A 89 0.31 -6.79 -10.42
C GLU A 89 0.20 -5.56 -11.36
N HIS A 90 -0.38 -4.46 -10.89
CA HIS A 90 -0.50 -3.24 -11.68
C HIS A 90 0.86 -2.57 -11.89
N ILE A 91 1.75 -2.61 -10.90
CA ILE A 91 3.13 -2.10 -11.01
C ILE A 91 3.91 -2.98 -11.98
N LYS A 92 3.85 -4.31 -11.83
CA LYS A 92 4.50 -5.27 -12.71
C LYS A 92 4.08 -5.10 -14.18
N ASN A 93 2.80 -4.85 -14.41
CA ASN A 93 2.23 -4.62 -15.74
C ASN A 93 2.34 -3.14 -16.20
N LYS A 94 3.08 -2.30 -15.48
CA LYS A 94 3.31 -0.87 -15.80
C LYS A 94 2.04 -0.03 -15.91
N ARG A 95 0.93 -0.48 -15.33
CA ARG A 95 -0.31 0.29 -15.23
C ARG A 95 -0.24 1.33 -14.11
N LEU A 96 0.55 1.03 -13.07
CA LEU A 96 0.90 1.94 -11.99
C LEU A 96 2.43 2.04 -11.88
N VAL A 97 2.87 3.16 -11.36
CA VAL A 97 4.26 3.42 -10.99
C VAL A 97 4.30 3.76 -9.52
N SER A 98 5.19 3.12 -8.76
CA SER A 98 5.49 3.53 -7.40
C SER A 98 6.42 4.74 -7.40
N VAL A 99 6.21 5.62 -6.45
CA VAL A 99 7.00 6.85 -6.28
C VAL A 99 7.40 7.00 -4.81
N LEU A 100 8.48 7.72 -4.57
CA LEU A 100 9.04 7.97 -3.23
C LEU A 100 9.44 6.68 -2.49
N ASP A 101 9.78 5.60 -3.19
CA ASP A 101 10.07 4.29 -2.61
C ASP A 101 11.23 4.35 -1.60
N ASN A 102 12.20 5.27 -1.81
CA ASN A 102 13.31 5.47 -0.88
C ASN A 102 12.87 6.06 0.48
N PHE A 103 11.70 6.67 0.52
CA PHE A 103 11.15 7.28 1.72
C PHE A 103 10.09 6.41 2.39
N VAL A 104 9.39 5.55 1.64
CA VAL A 104 8.35 4.67 2.19
C VAL A 104 9.02 3.42 2.77
N LYS A 105 8.97 3.26 4.08
CA LYS A 105 9.59 2.14 4.82
C LYS A 105 8.58 1.34 5.66
N GLU A 106 7.31 1.47 5.35
CA GLU A 106 6.25 0.86 6.15
C GLU A 106 5.96 -0.57 5.68
N ASP A 107 6.42 -1.53 6.47
CA ASP A 107 6.08 -2.94 6.33
C ASP A 107 4.83 -3.24 7.16
N ILE A 108 3.79 -3.73 6.50
CA ILE A 108 2.54 -4.13 7.15
C ILE A 108 2.31 -5.62 6.86
N PRO A 109 2.99 -6.52 7.58
CA PRO A 109 2.86 -7.95 7.34
C PRO A 109 1.42 -8.42 7.52
N ILE A 110 1.03 -9.42 6.74
CA ILE A 110 -0.28 -10.06 6.86
C ILE A 110 -0.19 -11.14 7.94
N PHE A 111 -1.07 -11.06 8.94
CA PHE A 111 -1.12 -11.99 10.06
C PHE A 111 -2.38 -12.85 10.01
N ALA A 112 -2.30 -14.09 10.50
CA ALA A 112 -3.46 -14.84 10.93
C ALA A 112 -3.67 -14.57 12.43
N VAL A 113 -4.86 -14.12 12.79
CA VAL A 113 -5.24 -13.89 14.19
C VAL A 113 -6.30 -14.91 14.58
N TYR A 114 -6.05 -15.64 15.65
CA TYR A 114 -6.97 -16.64 16.21
C TYR A 114 -6.92 -16.65 17.72
N PRO A 115 -8.00 -17.08 18.40
CA PRO A 115 -8.01 -17.15 19.86
C PRO A 115 -6.89 -18.06 20.38
N SER A 116 -6.19 -17.61 21.43
CA SER A 116 -5.20 -18.45 22.10
C SER A 116 -5.91 -19.63 22.76
N SER A 117 -5.65 -20.85 22.25
CA SER A 117 -6.05 -22.07 22.92
C SER A 117 -4.84 -22.95 23.14
N ARG A 118 -4.81 -23.71 24.23
CA ARG A 118 -3.74 -24.69 24.49
C ARG A 118 -3.59 -25.71 23.33
N HIS A 119 -4.64 -25.90 22.54
CA HIS A 119 -4.68 -26.78 21.39
C HIS A 119 -5.31 -26.07 20.21
N LEU A 120 -4.48 -25.68 19.26
CA LEU A 120 -4.98 -25.20 17.98
C LEU A 120 -5.73 -26.34 17.27
N SER A 121 -6.96 -26.07 16.85
CA SER A 121 -7.73 -27.06 16.08
C SER A 121 -6.92 -27.51 14.86
N PRO A 122 -6.89 -28.83 14.52
CA PRO A 122 -6.21 -29.33 13.34
C PRO A 122 -6.66 -28.62 12.05
N LYS A 123 -7.92 -28.25 11.94
CA LYS A 123 -8.47 -27.51 10.80
C LYS A 123 -7.85 -26.10 10.67
N VAL A 124 -7.71 -25.39 11.80
CA VAL A 124 -7.10 -24.06 11.79
C VAL A 124 -5.62 -24.16 11.44
N ARG A 125 -4.92 -25.16 11.99
CA ARG A 125 -3.51 -25.40 11.66
C ARG A 125 -3.34 -25.69 10.16
N ALA A 126 -4.08 -26.65 9.61
CA ALA A 126 -4.01 -27.00 8.20
C ALA A 126 -4.30 -25.80 7.28
N PHE A 127 -5.25 -24.95 7.65
CA PHE A 127 -5.56 -23.74 6.89
C PHE A 127 -4.41 -22.70 6.95
N VAL A 128 -3.83 -22.49 8.13
CA VAL A 128 -2.67 -21.57 8.28
C VAL A 128 -1.47 -22.09 7.51
N ASP A 129 -1.18 -23.39 7.60
CA ASP A 129 -0.07 -24.03 6.87
C ASP A 129 -0.27 -23.88 5.35
N PHE A 130 -1.48 -24.12 4.85
CA PHE A 130 -1.85 -23.90 3.45
C PHE A 130 -1.60 -22.44 3.01
N LEU A 131 -1.98 -21.46 3.84
CA LEU A 131 -1.74 -20.05 3.53
C LEU A 131 -0.24 -19.72 3.51
N ILE A 132 0.54 -20.28 4.43
CA ILE A 132 1.99 -20.11 4.46
C ILE A 132 2.64 -20.73 3.23
N GLU A 133 2.22 -21.92 2.82
CA GLU A 133 2.70 -22.57 1.61
C GLU A 133 2.33 -21.77 0.34
N THR A 134 1.11 -21.22 0.31
CA THR A 134 0.59 -20.47 -0.85
C THR A 134 1.27 -19.13 -1.04
N TYR A 135 1.45 -18.37 0.03
CA TYR A 135 1.97 -17.01 -0.05
C TYR A 135 3.42 -16.89 0.37
N GLY A 136 3.87 -17.72 1.32
CA GLY A 136 5.26 -17.88 1.75
C GLY A 136 6.00 -16.58 2.06
N THR A 137 7.32 -16.65 1.93
CA THR A 137 8.21 -15.50 2.15
C THR A 137 8.34 -14.58 0.94
N LYS A 138 7.91 -15.02 -0.25
CA LYS A 138 7.94 -14.24 -1.51
C LYS A 138 6.57 -14.28 -2.18
N PRO A 139 5.58 -13.61 -1.62
CA PRO A 139 4.26 -13.56 -2.22
C PRO A 139 4.32 -12.88 -3.60
N TYR A 140 3.46 -13.31 -4.53
CA TYR A 140 3.47 -12.92 -5.94
C TYR A 140 3.29 -11.41 -6.17
N TRP A 141 2.76 -10.69 -5.19
CA TRP A 141 2.55 -9.24 -5.25
C TRP A 141 3.77 -8.40 -4.89
N LEU A 142 4.84 -9.00 -4.34
CA LEU A 142 6.08 -8.29 -4.11
C LEU A 142 6.81 -8.14 -5.45
N VAL A 143 6.92 -6.91 -5.88
CA VAL A 143 7.73 -6.54 -7.05
C VAL A 143 9.16 -6.39 -6.54
N SER A 144 10.07 -7.25 -7.03
CA SER A 144 11.50 -7.06 -6.77
C SER A 144 11.93 -5.76 -7.42
N SER A 145 12.46 -4.86 -6.62
CA SER A 145 13.11 -3.63 -7.06
C SER A 145 14.33 -3.94 -7.91
#